data_cd5174b6f9206a96f233115ff4967d21
#
_entry.id   cd5174b6f9206a96f233115ff4967d21
#
_cell.length_a   1.000
_cell.length_b   1.000
_cell.length_c   1.000
_cell.angle_alpha   90.00
_cell.angle_beta   90.00
_cell.angle_gamma   90.00
#
_symmetry.space_group_name_H-M   'P 1'
#
loop_
_entity.id
_entity.type
_entity.pdbx_description
1 polymer ?
#
loop_
_entity_poly.entity_id
_entity_poly.type
_entity_poly.pdbx_seq_one_letter_code
_entity_poly.pdbx_strand_id
1 'polypeptide(L)'
;MNEDTEQLDIISDFRTFEKSSYDKWNTLYQNIKEDRKFIAGDQNDKVDKKLIGDNVTECRLNVVSNAIRTIVNTYLPNQYKWQYENQQDLTTRADEFLADIDNSTAAVEALQNAIGTGLGVLVFSNDLDIDGNVKSCLYSINDVTNVRLDPVATKLNFADAKRAAIIELKPKEWVEETYGVGSFMEKPLIDIQDNYDHKQYMPLVTYYLKRNNQVYVFRMLGAEIVEQITLPYSYIPVVP
;
A
#
# COMPACT_ATOMS: atom_id res chain seq x y z
N MET A 1 32.21 8.67 -4.95
CA MET A 1 31.10 8.48 -5.92
C MET A 1 30.27 9.73 -5.76
N ASN A 2 29.91 10.45 -6.82
CA ASN A 2 29.16 11.70 -6.69
C ASN A 2 27.72 11.37 -6.30
N GLU A 3 27.10 12.17 -5.44
CA GLU A 3 25.71 12.01 -4.99
C GLU A 3 24.74 11.88 -6.18
N ASP A 4 24.94 12.65 -7.23
CA ASP A 4 24.13 12.59 -8.46
C ASP A 4 24.17 11.21 -9.15
N THR A 5 25.34 10.53 -9.11
CA THR A 5 25.48 9.19 -9.72
C THR A 5 24.73 8.14 -8.91
N GLU A 6 24.73 8.25 -7.58
CA GLU A 6 24.01 7.33 -6.70
C GLU A 6 22.48 7.51 -6.81
N GLN A 7 22.00 8.74 -6.93
CA GLN A 7 20.58 9.00 -7.16
C GLN A 7 20.08 8.41 -8.49
N LEU A 8 20.85 8.59 -9.57
CA LEU A 8 20.51 8.03 -10.88
C LEU A 8 20.46 6.50 -10.86
N ASP A 9 21.36 5.85 -10.10
CA ASP A 9 21.38 4.41 -9.94
C ASP A 9 20.13 3.90 -9.20
N ILE A 10 19.70 4.58 -8.15
CA ILE A 10 18.48 4.22 -7.38
C ILE A 10 17.22 4.38 -8.24
N ILE A 11 17.10 5.47 -8.95
CA ILE A 11 15.94 5.72 -9.84
C ILE A 11 15.88 4.69 -10.97
N SER A 12 17.03 4.32 -11.54
CA SER A 12 17.13 3.29 -12.57
C SER A 12 16.77 1.90 -12.03
N ASP A 13 17.23 1.56 -10.82
CA ASP A 13 16.89 0.33 -10.12
C ASP A 13 15.38 0.25 -9.85
N PHE A 14 14.79 1.35 -9.37
CA PHE A 14 13.35 1.44 -9.14
C PHE A 14 12.56 1.23 -10.44
N ARG A 15 12.91 1.89 -11.56
CA ARG A 15 12.21 1.71 -12.84
C ARG A 15 12.25 0.27 -13.34
N THR A 16 13.41 -0.39 -13.18
CA THR A 16 13.57 -1.81 -13.54
C THR A 16 12.71 -2.70 -12.65
N PHE A 17 12.69 -2.42 -11.36
CA PHE A 17 11.87 -3.12 -10.38
C PHE A 17 10.39 -2.91 -10.66
N GLU A 18 9.94 -1.67 -10.83
CA GLU A 18 8.54 -1.32 -11.11
C GLU A 18 8.01 -2.08 -12.33
N LYS A 19 8.76 -2.06 -13.43
CA LYS A 19 8.39 -2.79 -14.64
C LYS A 19 8.29 -4.29 -14.39
N SER A 20 9.27 -4.90 -13.75
CA SER A 20 9.27 -6.36 -13.48
C SER A 20 8.16 -6.77 -12.51
N SER A 21 7.86 -5.95 -11.51
CA SER A 21 6.75 -6.13 -10.59
C SER A 21 5.42 -6.02 -11.32
N TYR A 22 5.23 -4.96 -12.11
CA TYR A 22 4.01 -4.75 -12.87
C TYR A 22 3.76 -5.90 -13.85
N ASP A 23 4.76 -6.31 -14.61
CA ASP A 23 4.65 -7.42 -15.58
C ASP A 23 4.22 -8.72 -14.90
N LYS A 24 4.75 -9.03 -13.73
CA LYS A 24 4.39 -10.25 -12.98
C LYS A 24 2.98 -10.20 -12.40
N TRP A 25 2.59 -9.07 -11.84
CA TRP A 25 1.35 -8.93 -11.08
C TRP A 25 0.21 -8.26 -11.85
N ASN A 26 0.42 -7.91 -13.13
CA ASN A 26 -0.55 -7.16 -13.94
C ASN A 26 -1.93 -7.82 -13.99
N THR A 27 -1.98 -9.13 -14.23
CA THR A 27 -3.26 -9.86 -14.26
C THR A 27 -4.00 -9.74 -12.93
N LEU A 28 -3.29 -9.87 -11.80
CA LEU A 28 -3.86 -9.68 -10.47
C LEU A 28 -4.39 -8.25 -10.30
N TYR A 29 -3.61 -7.23 -10.68
CA TYR A 29 -4.05 -5.84 -10.57
C TYR A 29 -5.27 -5.52 -11.42
N GLN A 30 -5.38 -6.09 -12.62
CA GLN A 30 -6.58 -5.93 -13.46
C GLN A 30 -7.80 -6.61 -12.82
N ASN A 31 -7.64 -7.82 -12.30
CA ASN A 31 -8.71 -8.52 -11.60
C ASN A 31 -9.17 -7.72 -10.37
N ILE A 32 -8.24 -7.20 -9.57
CA ILE A 32 -8.56 -6.35 -8.41
C ILE A 32 -9.39 -5.13 -8.82
N LYS A 33 -9.04 -4.46 -9.93
CA LYS A 33 -9.81 -3.31 -10.43
C LYS A 33 -11.23 -3.70 -10.84
N GLU A 34 -11.40 -4.86 -11.47
CA GLU A 34 -12.73 -5.38 -11.84
C GLU A 34 -13.54 -5.78 -10.59
N ASP A 35 -12.92 -6.51 -9.65
CA ASP A 35 -13.57 -6.94 -8.41
C ASP A 35 -14.04 -5.75 -7.56
N ARG A 36 -13.24 -4.68 -7.50
CA ARG A 36 -13.63 -3.45 -6.80
C ARG A 36 -14.86 -2.80 -7.40
N LYS A 37 -14.97 -2.71 -8.73
CA LYS A 37 -16.19 -2.23 -9.38
C LYS A 37 -17.38 -3.09 -8.99
N PHE A 38 -17.19 -4.40 -8.98
CA PHE A 38 -18.22 -5.34 -8.59
C PHE A 38 -18.65 -5.16 -7.12
N ILE A 39 -17.69 -5.01 -6.21
CA ILE A 39 -17.93 -4.76 -4.78
C ILE A 39 -18.61 -3.40 -4.55
N ALA A 40 -18.26 -2.39 -5.35
CA ALA A 40 -18.90 -1.07 -5.33
C ALA A 40 -20.35 -1.08 -5.84
N GLY A 41 -20.80 -2.19 -6.42
CA GLY A 41 -22.15 -2.35 -6.96
C GLY A 41 -22.28 -1.96 -8.43
N ASP A 42 -21.17 -1.71 -9.13
CA ASP A 42 -21.16 -1.43 -10.59
C ASP A 42 -21.30 -2.72 -11.42
N GLN A 43 -22.19 -3.59 -10.97
CA GLN A 43 -22.43 -4.90 -11.59
C GLN A 43 -23.14 -4.79 -12.94
N ASN A 44 -23.78 -3.65 -13.20
CA ASN A 44 -24.68 -3.45 -14.33
C ASN A 44 -23.97 -2.93 -15.60
N ASP A 45 -22.69 -2.58 -15.55
CA ASP A 45 -21.97 -2.07 -16.72
C ASP A 45 -21.92 -3.08 -17.90
N LYS A 46 -22.08 -4.38 -17.61
CA LYS A 46 -22.11 -5.45 -18.61
C LYS A 46 -23.52 -5.87 -19.02
N VAL A 47 -24.55 -5.33 -18.38
CA VAL A 47 -25.93 -5.64 -18.76
C VAL A 47 -26.34 -4.75 -19.94
N ASP A 48 -26.64 -5.37 -21.06
CA ASP A 48 -27.08 -4.63 -22.26
C ASP A 48 -28.38 -3.88 -21.95
N LYS A 49 -28.28 -2.54 -21.82
CA LYS A 49 -29.43 -1.65 -21.53
C LYS A 49 -30.57 -1.84 -22.55
N LYS A 50 -30.27 -2.35 -23.73
CA LYS A 50 -31.28 -2.70 -24.74
C LYS A 50 -32.17 -3.88 -24.36
N LEU A 51 -31.69 -4.77 -23.44
CA LEU A 51 -32.46 -5.92 -22.99
C LEU A 51 -33.38 -5.59 -21.82
N ILE A 52 -33.09 -4.51 -21.06
CA ILE A 52 -33.83 -4.17 -19.85
C ILE A 52 -34.94 -3.14 -20.11
N GLY A 53 -34.85 -2.39 -21.21
CA GLY A 53 -35.80 -1.31 -21.53
C GLY A 53 -35.57 -0.03 -20.72
N ASP A 54 -35.96 1.13 -21.28
CA ASP A 54 -35.66 2.46 -20.74
C ASP A 54 -36.36 2.80 -19.40
N ASN A 55 -37.24 1.94 -18.92
CA ASN A 55 -38.09 2.19 -17.74
C ASN A 55 -37.74 1.34 -16.51
N VAL A 56 -36.64 0.60 -16.53
CA VAL A 56 -36.23 -0.22 -15.38
C VAL A 56 -35.33 0.60 -14.46
N THR A 57 -35.80 0.85 -13.25
CA THR A 57 -35.00 1.47 -12.19
C THR A 57 -33.88 0.49 -11.81
N GLU A 58 -32.63 0.89 -12.00
CA GLU A 58 -31.47 0.10 -11.57
C GLU A 58 -31.53 -0.09 -10.03
N CYS A 59 -31.72 -1.31 -9.61
CA CYS A 59 -31.62 -1.67 -8.19
C CYS A 59 -30.21 -2.15 -7.91
N ARG A 60 -29.39 -1.31 -7.28
CA ARG A 60 -28.01 -1.67 -6.85
C ARG A 60 -28.08 -2.31 -5.46
N LEU A 61 -28.08 -3.62 -5.40
CA LEU A 61 -28.00 -4.36 -4.13
C LEU A 61 -26.53 -4.70 -3.86
N ASN A 62 -25.94 -4.01 -2.89
CA ASN A 62 -24.56 -4.26 -2.48
C ASN A 62 -24.44 -5.48 -1.56
N VAL A 63 -24.85 -6.67 -2.07
CA VAL A 63 -24.84 -7.93 -1.33
C VAL A 63 -23.42 -8.39 -1.05
N VAL A 64 -22.49 -8.18 -1.99
CA VAL A 64 -21.10 -8.62 -1.89
C VAL A 64 -20.36 -7.88 -0.78
N SER A 65 -20.46 -6.56 -0.74
CA SER A 65 -19.85 -5.76 0.33
C SER A 65 -20.38 -6.11 1.70
N ASN A 66 -21.70 -6.37 1.82
CA ASN A 66 -22.30 -6.81 3.08
C ASN A 66 -21.83 -8.21 3.49
N ALA A 67 -21.68 -9.14 2.54
CA ALA A 67 -21.16 -10.48 2.80
C ALA A 67 -19.71 -10.41 3.27
N ILE A 68 -18.84 -9.64 2.61
CA ILE A 68 -17.44 -9.43 3.01
C ILE A 68 -17.39 -8.88 4.44
N ARG A 69 -18.15 -7.83 4.73
CA ARG A 69 -18.22 -7.23 6.08
C ARG A 69 -18.67 -8.25 7.13
N THR A 70 -19.65 -9.07 6.83
CA THR A 70 -20.14 -10.12 7.74
C THR A 70 -19.05 -11.15 8.01
N ILE A 71 -18.34 -11.61 6.98
CA ILE A 71 -17.22 -12.56 7.13
C ILE A 71 -16.14 -11.96 8.01
N VAL A 72 -15.69 -10.75 7.70
CA VAL A 72 -14.63 -10.05 8.46
C VAL A 72 -15.03 -9.89 9.93
N ASN A 73 -16.25 -9.40 10.20
CA ASN A 73 -16.76 -9.23 11.56
C ASN A 73 -16.95 -10.55 12.31
N THR A 74 -17.05 -11.67 11.61
CA THR A 74 -17.15 -12.99 12.23
C THR A 74 -15.77 -13.54 12.60
N TYR A 75 -14.76 -13.31 11.77
CA TYR A 75 -13.42 -13.87 11.94
C TYR A 75 -12.45 -12.99 12.74
N LEU A 76 -12.72 -11.68 12.86
CA LEU A 76 -11.88 -10.75 13.63
C LEU A 76 -12.51 -10.25 14.96
N PRO A 77 -13.40 -10.99 15.65
CA PRO A 77 -14.09 -10.46 16.83
C PRO A 77 -13.23 -10.40 18.08
N ASN A 78 -12.06 -11.00 18.09
CA ASN A 78 -11.25 -11.14 19.29
C ASN A 78 -9.85 -10.59 19.09
N GLN A 79 -9.48 -9.70 20.00
CA GLN A 79 -8.11 -9.25 20.15
C GLN A 79 -7.16 -10.45 20.18
N TYR A 80 -6.20 -10.51 19.27
CA TYR A 80 -5.14 -11.49 19.32
C TYR A 80 -4.37 -11.28 20.62
N LYS A 81 -4.28 -12.33 21.44
CA LYS A 81 -3.42 -12.33 22.62
C LYS A 81 -2.16 -13.09 22.27
N TRP A 82 -1.02 -12.43 22.43
CA TRP A 82 0.26 -13.08 22.33
C TRP A 82 0.58 -13.70 23.69
N GLN A 83 0.95 -14.95 23.70
CA GLN A 83 1.40 -15.63 24.90
C GLN A 83 2.74 -16.29 24.62
N TYR A 84 3.78 -15.82 25.29
CA TYR A 84 5.08 -16.46 25.28
C TYR A 84 5.14 -17.44 26.46
N GLU A 85 5.38 -18.70 26.16
CA GLU A 85 5.55 -19.71 27.20
C GLU A 85 6.72 -19.31 28.13
N ASN A 86 6.44 -19.21 29.42
CA ASN A 86 7.40 -18.90 30.48
C ASN A 86 8.10 -17.52 30.42
N GLN A 87 7.55 -16.56 29.67
CA GLN A 87 8.10 -15.20 29.56
C GLN A 87 6.99 -14.14 29.66
N GLN A 88 6.52 -13.92 30.89
CA GLN A 88 5.44 -12.97 31.17
C GLN A 88 5.78 -11.54 30.71
N ASP A 89 7.05 -11.13 30.89
CA ASP A 89 7.50 -9.79 30.51
C ASP A 89 7.41 -9.54 29.00
N LEU A 90 7.70 -10.57 28.16
CA LEU A 90 7.56 -10.45 26.72
C LEU A 90 6.10 -10.43 26.28
N THR A 91 5.23 -11.17 26.97
CA THR A 91 3.79 -11.14 26.76
C THR A 91 3.25 -9.74 27.04
N THR A 92 3.61 -9.16 28.19
CA THR A 92 3.17 -7.81 28.57
C THR A 92 3.65 -6.75 27.57
N ARG A 93 4.92 -6.80 27.16
CA ARG A 93 5.47 -5.87 26.17
C ARG A 93 4.81 -6.02 24.79
N ALA A 94 4.48 -7.25 24.39
CA ALA A 94 3.75 -7.50 23.13
C ALA A 94 2.32 -6.95 23.23
N ASP A 95 1.64 -7.11 24.36
CA ASP A 95 0.30 -6.57 24.57
C ASP A 95 0.30 -5.02 24.61
N GLU A 96 1.30 -4.41 25.27
CA GLU A 96 1.50 -2.95 25.25
C GLU A 96 1.77 -2.44 23.82
N PHE A 97 2.67 -3.09 23.09
CA PHE A 97 2.96 -2.75 21.71
C PHE A 97 1.72 -2.85 20.80
N LEU A 98 0.89 -3.90 20.97
CA LEU A 98 -0.35 -4.05 20.23
C LEU A 98 -1.42 -3.03 20.64
N ALA A 99 -1.42 -2.58 21.90
CA ALA A 99 -2.32 -1.52 22.36
C ALA A 99 -1.95 -0.15 21.76
N ASP A 100 -0.65 0.12 21.58
CA ASP A 100 -0.15 1.35 20.98
C ASP A 100 -0.37 1.39 19.45
N ILE A 101 -0.41 0.21 18.81
CA ILE A 101 -0.75 0.10 17.39
C ILE A 101 -2.27 0.00 17.26
N ASP A 102 -2.92 1.03 16.71
CA ASP A 102 -4.32 0.91 16.26
C ASP A 102 -4.38 -0.02 15.04
N ASN A 103 -4.13 -1.30 15.29
CA ASN A 103 -4.09 -2.32 14.26
C ASN A 103 -5.47 -2.92 13.95
N SER A 104 -6.46 -2.63 14.79
CA SER A 104 -7.81 -3.19 14.63
C SER A 104 -8.42 -2.75 13.30
N THR A 105 -8.39 -1.47 13.00
CA THR A 105 -8.92 -0.92 11.74
C THR A 105 -8.08 -1.34 10.56
N ALA A 106 -6.76 -1.23 10.64
CA ALA A 106 -5.85 -1.61 9.55
C ALA A 106 -5.94 -3.09 9.20
N ALA A 107 -5.99 -3.98 10.19
CA ALA A 107 -6.15 -5.41 9.97
C ALA A 107 -7.52 -5.74 9.35
N VAL A 108 -8.59 -5.08 9.82
CA VAL A 108 -9.94 -5.21 9.28
C VAL A 108 -9.96 -4.80 7.81
N GLU A 109 -9.40 -3.64 7.47
CA GLU A 109 -9.35 -3.12 6.11
C GLU A 109 -8.52 -4.01 5.17
N ALA A 110 -7.35 -4.46 5.61
CA ALA A 110 -6.51 -5.37 4.85
C ALA A 110 -7.23 -6.70 4.59
N LEU A 111 -7.91 -7.25 5.60
CA LEU A 111 -8.68 -8.48 5.44
C LEU A 111 -9.90 -8.28 4.52
N GLN A 112 -10.58 -7.15 4.60
CA GLN A 112 -11.66 -6.80 3.66
C GLN A 112 -11.16 -6.76 2.22
N ASN A 113 -10.01 -6.12 1.99
CA ASN A 113 -9.36 -6.10 0.68
C ASN A 113 -8.97 -7.51 0.23
N ALA A 114 -8.34 -8.31 1.10
CA ALA A 114 -7.92 -9.67 0.79
C ALA A 114 -9.11 -10.59 0.41
N ILE A 115 -10.21 -10.52 1.16
CA ILE A 115 -11.41 -11.32 0.87
C ILE A 115 -12.11 -10.81 -0.39
N GLY A 116 -12.15 -9.49 -0.57
CA GLY A 116 -12.87 -8.88 -1.69
C GLY A 116 -12.13 -8.97 -3.02
N THR A 117 -10.82 -8.87 -3.00
CA THR A 117 -10.01 -8.69 -4.23
C THR A 117 -8.82 -9.66 -4.33
N GLY A 118 -8.65 -10.54 -3.34
CA GLY A 118 -7.55 -11.50 -3.31
C GLY A 118 -6.21 -10.94 -2.82
N LEU A 119 -6.14 -9.64 -2.47
CA LEU A 119 -4.92 -9.02 -1.95
C LEU A 119 -5.27 -7.96 -0.90
N GLY A 120 -4.72 -8.11 0.30
CA GLY A 120 -4.68 -7.08 1.33
C GLY A 120 -3.23 -6.72 1.63
N VAL A 121 -2.94 -5.47 1.95
CA VAL A 121 -1.57 -5.03 2.24
C VAL A 121 -1.54 -4.24 3.53
N LEU A 122 -0.67 -4.68 4.43
CA LEU A 122 -0.35 -3.98 5.67
C LEU A 122 1.03 -3.34 5.57
N VAL A 123 1.16 -2.15 6.11
CA VAL A 123 2.44 -1.44 6.21
C VAL A 123 2.70 -1.07 7.64
N PHE A 124 3.88 -1.42 8.10
CA PHE A 124 4.39 -1.01 9.41
C PHE A 124 5.25 0.24 9.25
N SER A 125 4.96 1.27 10.03
CA SER A 125 5.70 2.54 10.06
C SER A 125 6.01 2.94 11.49
N ASN A 126 7.07 3.72 11.64
CA ASN A 126 7.37 4.40 12.91
C ASN A 126 7.25 5.91 12.65
N ASP A 127 6.31 6.53 13.32
CA ASP A 127 6.12 7.97 13.28
C ASP A 127 6.59 8.60 14.60
N LEU A 128 6.85 9.89 14.60
CA LEU A 128 7.09 10.64 15.83
C LEU A 128 5.76 11.22 16.32
N ASP A 129 5.48 11.04 17.61
CA ASP A 129 4.37 11.73 18.26
C ASP A 129 4.69 13.23 18.48
N ILE A 130 3.71 13.97 19.00
CA ILE A 130 3.84 15.41 19.28
C ILE A 130 4.98 15.70 20.27
N ASP A 131 5.30 14.75 21.13
CA ASP A 131 6.35 14.86 22.15
C ASP A 131 7.71 14.37 21.63
N GLY A 132 7.79 13.91 20.37
CA GLY A 132 9.00 13.42 19.72
C GLY A 132 9.34 11.96 20.06
N ASN A 133 8.42 11.21 20.68
CA ASN A 133 8.63 9.79 20.92
C ASN A 133 8.28 8.98 19.66
N VAL A 134 8.98 7.87 19.46
CA VAL A 134 8.69 6.96 18.35
C VAL A 134 7.40 6.21 18.64
N LYS A 135 6.39 6.42 17.82
CA LYS A 135 5.13 5.68 17.83
C LYS A 135 5.08 4.73 16.63
N SER A 136 4.91 3.46 16.92
CA SER A 136 4.71 2.45 15.88
C SER A 136 3.28 2.50 15.36
N CYS A 137 3.12 2.55 14.05
CA CYS A 137 1.85 2.61 13.37
C CYS A 137 1.70 1.45 12.39
N LEU A 138 0.51 0.88 12.33
CA LEU A 138 0.12 -0.11 11.33
C LEU A 138 -1.02 0.48 10.50
N TYR A 139 -0.88 0.50 9.19
CA TYR A 139 -1.94 0.96 8.31
C TYR A 139 -2.14 0.02 7.13
N SER A 140 -3.36 0.02 6.60
CA SER A 140 -3.74 -0.72 5.40
C SER A 140 -3.62 0.16 4.18
N ILE A 141 -3.22 -0.42 3.06
CA ILE A 141 -3.25 0.25 1.77
C ILE A 141 -4.63 0.04 1.14
N ASN A 142 -5.39 1.12 1.02
CA ASN A 142 -6.73 1.05 0.44
C ASN A 142 -6.69 0.65 -1.03
N ASP A 143 -5.77 1.20 -1.81
CA ASP A 143 -5.57 0.81 -3.19
C ASP A 143 -4.32 -0.04 -3.37
N VAL A 144 -4.51 -1.35 -3.21
CA VAL A 144 -3.43 -2.34 -3.34
C VAL A 144 -2.84 -2.41 -4.76
N THR A 145 -3.52 -1.86 -5.78
CA THR A 145 -2.96 -1.77 -7.14
C THR A 145 -1.85 -0.73 -7.26
N ASN A 146 -1.71 0.13 -6.25
CA ASN A 146 -0.64 1.11 -6.12
C ASN A 146 0.58 0.57 -5.35
N VAL A 147 0.53 -0.69 -4.93
CA VAL A 147 1.68 -1.35 -4.31
C VAL A 147 2.43 -2.15 -5.37
N ARG A 148 3.76 -2.05 -5.35
CA ARG A 148 4.65 -2.88 -6.16
C ARG A 148 5.34 -3.87 -5.26
N LEU A 149 4.99 -5.14 -5.44
CA LEU A 149 5.53 -6.25 -4.67
C LEU A 149 6.76 -6.84 -5.36
N ASP A 150 7.69 -7.38 -4.58
CA ASP A 150 8.90 -8.01 -5.13
C ASP A 150 8.52 -9.23 -5.99
N PRO A 151 8.86 -9.22 -7.30
CA PRO A 151 8.53 -10.33 -8.19
C PRO A 151 9.30 -11.61 -7.88
N VAL A 152 10.38 -11.53 -7.08
CA VAL A 152 11.25 -12.65 -6.75
C VAL A 152 10.94 -13.25 -5.37
N ALA A 153 10.17 -12.54 -4.55
CA ALA A 153 9.75 -13.06 -3.25
C ALA A 153 8.91 -14.33 -3.39
N THR A 154 9.21 -15.32 -2.56
CA THR A 154 8.58 -16.66 -2.58
C THR A 154 7.88 -17.02 -1.28
N LYS A 155 8.22 -16.37 -0.18
CA LYS A 155 7.59 -16.60 1.11
C LYS A 155 6.23 -15.93 1.18
N LEU A 156 5.25 -16.60 1.77
CA LEU A 156 3.89 -16.08 1.90
C LEU A 156 3.81 -14.75 2.65
N ASN A 157 4.70 -14.54 3.62
CA ASN A 157 4.78 -13.29 4.38
C ASN A 157 5.78 -12.28 3.80
N PHE A 158 6.29 -12.50 2.59
CA PHE A 158 7.28 -11.65 1.91
C PHE A 158 8.53 -11.33 2.74
N ALA A 159 8.87 -12.16 3.74
CA ALA A 159 10.05 -11.94 4.57
C ALA A 159 11.38 -12.04 3.79
N ASP A 160 11.36 -12.63 2.60
CA ASP A 160 12.47 -12.72 1.66
C ASP A 160 12.48 -11.60 0.61
N ALA A 161 11.49 -10.70 0.63
CA ALA A 161 11.44 -9.57 -0.28
C ALA A 161 12.67 -8.65 -0.09
N LYS A 162 13.21 -8.21 -1.20
CA LYS A 162 14.32 -7.25 -1.25
C LYS A 162 13.87 -5.85 -1.66
N ARG A 163 12.69 -5.75 -2.25
CA ARG A 163 12.12 -4.52 -2.79
C ARG A 163 10.62 -4.47 -2.56
N ALA A 164 10.11 -3.28 -2.32
CA ALA A 164 8.69 -2.97 -2.40
C ALA A 164 8.54 -1.49 -2.72
N ALA A 165 7.41 -1.11 -3.30
CA ALA A 165 7.10 0.31 -3.43
C ALA A 165 5.61 0.57 -3.23
N ILE A 166 5.31 1.75 -2.68
CA ILE A 166 3.98 2.27 -2.50
C ILE A 166 3.90 3.57 -3.30
N ILE A 167 2.85 3.71 -4.10
CA ILE A 167 2.63 4.87 -4.95
C ILE A 167 1.39 5.60 -4.43
N GLU A 168 1.56 6.82 -3.98
CA GLU A 168 0.47 7.64 -3.46
C GLU A 168 0.27 8.88 -4.31
N LEU A 169 -0.98 9.18 -4.65
CA LEU A 169 -1.31 10.45 -5.29
C LEU A 169 -1.42 11.54 -4.22
N LYS A 170 -0.54 12.52 -4.26
CA LYS A 170 -0.56 13.66 -3.34
C LYS A 170 -0.97 14.93 -4.09
N PRO A 171 -1.77 15.82 -3.49
CA PRO A 171 -2.02 17.15 -4.07
C PRO A 171 -0.71 17.90 -4.28
N LYS A 172 -0.57 18.60 -5.39
CA LYS A 172 0.64 19.41 -5.66
C LYS A 172 0.91 20.46 -4.60
N GLU A 173 -0.13 21.09 -4.08
CA GLU A 173 -0.02 22.04 -2.98
C GLU A 173 0.66 21.42 -1.75
N TRP A 174 0.23 20.21 -1.37
CA TRP A 174 0.87 19.48 -0.27
C TRP A 174 2.34 19.13 -0.57
N VAL A 175 2.66 18.78 -1.81
CA VAL A 175 4.04 18.49 -2.25
C VAL A 175 4.90 19.75 -2.17
N GLU A 176 4.39 20.91 -2.63
CA GLU A 176 5.06 22.20 -2.55
C GLU A 176 5.31 22.63 -1.10
N GLU A 177 4.32 22.44 -0.22
CA GLU A 177 4.45 22.77 1.20
C GLU A 177 5.48 21.88 1.91
N THR A 178 5.56 20.59 1.54
CA THR A 178 6.40 19.60 2.22
C THR A 178 7.83 19.59 1.70
N TYR A 179 8.01 19.65 0.36
CA TYR A 179 9.31 19.46 -0.29
C TYR A 179 9.78 20.69 -1.07
N GLY A 180 8.97 21.74 -1.13
CA GLY A 180 9.26 22.94 -1.93
C GLY A 180 8.92 22.75 -3.42
N VAL A 181 9.22 23.78 -4.20
CA VAL A 181 9.05 23.75 -5.66
C VAL A 181 10.35 23.28 -6.30
N GLY A 182 10.27 22.23 -7.11
CA GLY A 182 11.44 21.65 -7.78
C GLY A 182 11.14 21.18 -9.21
N SER A 183 12.17 20.73 -9.92
CA SER A 183 12.07 20.21 -11.29
C SER A 183 11.22 18.93 -11.36
N PHE A 184 11.07 18.23 -10.25
CA PHE A 184 10.21 17.06 -10.12
C PHE A 184 8.73 17.34 -10.39
N MET A 185 8.29 18.61 -10.23
CA MET A 185 6.90 19.01 -10.46
C MET A 185 6.47 18.94 -11.94
N GLU A 186 7.43 18.91 -12.86
CA GLU A 186 7.15 18.98 -14.30
C GLU A 186 6.76 17.62 -14.87
N LYS A 187 7.38 16.53 -14.40
CA LYS A 187 7.20 15.21 -14.97
C LYS A 187 7.13 14.12 -13.90
N PRO A 188 6.04 13.34 -13.84
CA PRO A 188 5.93 12.23 -12.90
C PRO A 188 6.95 11.13 -13.21
N LEU A 189 7.40 10.45 -12.16
CA LEU A 189 8.34 9.30 -12.27
C LEU A 189 7.67 8.09 -12.93
N ILE A 190 6.39 7.91 -12.63
CA ILE A 190 5.55 6.81 -13.11
C ILE A 190 4.31 7.41 -13.76
N ASP A 191 3.91 6.85 -14.89
CA ASP A 191 2.62 7.12 -15.50
C ASP A 191 1.59 6.16 -14.88
N ILE A 192 0.79 6.67 -13.98
CA ILE A 192 -0.32 5.91 -13.39
C ILE A 192 -1.43 5.89 -14.43
N GLN A 193 -1.80 4.70 -14.89
CA GLN A 193 -2.81 4.50 -15.95
C GLN A 193 -4.24 4.93 -15.58
N ASP A 194 -4.48 5.29 -14.32
CA ASP A 194 -5.77 5.79 -13.88
C ASP A 194 -5.89 7.29 -14.21
N ASN A 195 -7.09 7.70 -14.67
CA ASN A 195 -7.43 9.07 -15.02
C ASN A 195 -7.39 10.00 -13.81
N TYR A 196 -6.20 10.36 -13.34
CA TYR A 196 -6.05 11.41 -12.35
C TYR A 196 -5.66 12.75 -13.03
N ASP A 197 -6.06 13.84 -12.41
CA ASP A 197 -5.70 15.15 -12.92
C ASP A 197 -4.23 15.48 -12.60
N HIS A 198 -3.35 15.29 -13.57
CA HIS A 198 -1.92 15.62 -13.49
C HIS A 198 -1.62 17.09 -13.16
N LYS A 199 -2.63 17.97 -13.28
CA LYS A 199 -2.48 19.39 -12.89
C LYS A 199 -2.59 19.57 -11.37
N GLN A 200 -3.40 18.73 -10.72
CA GLN A 200 -3.70 18.85 -9.29
C GLN A 200 -2.93 17.86 -8.43
N TYR A 201 -2.57 16.68 -8.98
CA TYR A 201 -1.95 15.61 -8.21
C TYR A 201 -0.60 15.20 -8.78
N MET A 202 0.24 14.65 -7.91
CA MET A 202 1.54 14.08 -8.26
C MET A 202 1.77 12.75 -7.56
N PRO A 203 2.31 11.73 -8.26
CA PRO A 203 2.67 10.47 -7.63
C PRO A 203 3.92 10.65 -6.74
N LEU A 204 3.75 10.40 -5.46
CA LEU A 204 4.84 10.21 -4.51
C LEU A 204 5.12 8.71 -4.43
N VAL A 205 6.34 8.31 -4.72
CA VAL A 205 6.78 6.93 -4.65
C VAL A 205 7.59 6.73 -3.38
N THR A 206 7.13 5.83 -2.51
CA THR A 206 7.91 5.34 -1.37
C THR A 206 8.52 4.00 -1.74
N TYR A 207 9.82 3.97 -2.03
CA TYR A 207 10.56 2.80 -2.46
C TYR A 207 11.40 2.22 -1.33
N TYR A 208 11.16 0.96 -1.00
CA TYR A 208 11.89 0.19 -0.01
C TYR A 208 12.91 -0.70 -0.72
N LEU A 209 14.16 -0.60 -0.31
CA LEU A 209 15.27 -1.37 -0.88
C LEU A 209 16.10 -1.99 0.24
N LYS A 210 16.17 -3.32 0.26
CA LYS A 210 17.01 -4.06 1.20
C LYS A 210 18.37 -4.35 0.57
N ARG A 211 19.44 -3.80 1.17
CA ARG A 211 20.83 -4.05 0.83
C ARG A 211 21.63 -4.35 2.10
N ASN A 212 22.51 -5.34 2.07
CA ASN A 212 23.41 -5.68 3.20
C ASN A 212 22.67 -5.85 4.54
N ASN A 213 21.52 -6.50 4.53
CA ASN A 213 20.66 -6.72 5.69
C ASN A 213 20.12 -5.43 6.34
N GLN A 214 20.10 -4.33 5.61
CA GLN A 214 19.56 -3.04 6.00
C GLN A 214 18.52 -2.59 4.99
N VAL A 215 17.46 -1.92 5.45
CA VAL A 215 16.39 -1.39 4.58
C VAL A 215 16.53 0.11 4.46
N TYR A 216 16.61 0.57 3.24
CA TYR A 216 16.60 1.97 2.85
C TYR A 216 15.23 2.31 2.28
N VAL A 217 14.73 3.47 2.64
CA VAL A 217 13.48 4.03 2.11
C VAL A 217 13.83 5.29 1.33
N PHE A 218 13.41 5.32 0.08
CA PHE A 218 13.57 6.48 -0.79
C PHE A 218 12.18 7.03 -1.13
N ARG A 219 11.93 8.28 -0.78
CA ARG A 219 10.76 8.99 -1.29
C ARG A 219 11.17 9.73 -2.55
N MET A 220 10.44 9.46 -3.62
CA MET A 220 10.79 9.97 -4.95
C MET A 220 9.61 10.73 -5.55
N LEU A 221 9.90 11.90 -6.12
CA LEU A 221 8.98 12.73 -6.88
C LEU A 221 9.63 13.03 -8.23
N GLY A 222 8.92 12.76 -9.32
CA GLY A 222 9.54 12.89 -10.64
C GLY A 222 10.82 12.07 -10.74
N ALA A 223 11.91 12.68 -11.19
CA ALA A 223 13.21 12.04 -11.30
C ALA A 223 14.18 12.38 -10.14
N GLU A 224 13.64 12.76 -8.99
CA GLU A 224 14.42 13.21 -7.84
C GLU A 224 14.08 12.39 -6.59
N ILE A 225 15.10 12.12 -5.76
CA ILE A 225 14.93 11.56 -4.42
C ILE A 225 14.80 12.74 -3.47
N VAL A 226 13.58 12.93 -2.93
CA VAL A 226 13.28 14.06 -2.03
C VAL A 226 13.56 13.73 -0.57
N GLU A 227 13.63 12.44 -0.23
CA GLU A 227 13.93 11.99 1.13
C GLU A 227 14.55 10.59 1.12
N GLN A 228 15.53 10.37 1.99
CA GLN A 228 16.15 9.07 2.21
C GLN A 228 16.20 8.76 3.70
N ILE A 229 15.69 7.59 4.08
CA ILE A 229 15.65 7.11 5.45
C ILE A 229 16.28 5.72 5.50
N THR A 230 16.99 5.43 6.58
CA THR A 230 17.46 4.08 6.89
C THR A 230 16.64 3.52 8.04
N LEU A 231 16.00 2.37 7.82
CA LEU A 231 15.17 1.75 8.84
C LEU A 231 16.03 0.96 9.85
N PRO A 232 15.63 0.92 11.13
CA PRO A 232 16.36 0.21 12.18
C PRO A 232 16.21 -1.32 12.12
N TYR A 233 15.49 -1.85 11.14
CA TYR A 233 15.22 -3.28 10.98
C TYR A 233 15.62 -3.78 9.59
N SER A 234 15.74 -5.11 9.47
CA SER A 234 16.30 -5.78 8.29
C SER A 234 15.25 -6.42 7.36
N TYR A 235 13.98 -6.10 7.53
CA TYR A 235 12.88 -6.60 6.68
C TYR A 235 12.09 -5.43 6.12
N ILE A 236 11.54 -5.64 4.94
CA ILE A 236 10.67 -4.65 4.30
C ILE A 236 9.33 -4.63 5.04
N PRO A 237 8.86 -3.46 5.51
CA PRO A 237 7.68 -3.35 6.35
C PRO A 237 6.37 -3.36 5.56
N VAL A 238 6.34 -3.93 4.37
CA VAL A 238 5.17 -4.08 3.49
C VAL A 238 4.83 -5.55 3.41
N VAL A 239 3.68 -5.93 3.95
CA VAL A 239 3.23 -7.32 4.05
C VAL A 239 1.90 -7.48 3.32
N PRO A 240 1.85 -8.23 2.22
CA PRO A 240 0.63 -8.55 1.49
C PRO A 240 -0.20 -9.62 2.16
#